data_e2376a9214367e7bde8a63d15c6ab6d6
#
_entry.id   e2376a9214367e7bde8a63d15c6ab6d6
#
_cell.length_a   1.000
_cell.length_b   1.000
_cell.length_c   1.000
_cell.angle_alpha   90.00
_cell.angle_beta   90.00
_cell.angle_gamma   90.00
#
_symmetry.space_group_name_H-M   'P 1'
#
loop_
_entity.id
_entity.type
_entity.pdbx_description
1 polymer ?
#
loop_
_entity_poly.entity_id
_entity_poly.type
_entity_poly.pdbx_seq_one_letter_code
_entity_poly.pdbx_strand_id
1 'polypeptide(L)'
;MQHRKKTHPVRNTILVLILLLIAGGAAYGMTRYRSIKNAVNSSFNASGVTKERDVNKQLSDKKPISILLLGTDTGALGRSYKGRTDSMMVVTLNPTTNKTTITSVPRDTAVTIPGFASQSPSKINAAYAWGQAKTTIDTIQKMLNIPIDFYALINMGGMEKVIDQVGGVDVTPTLGFTYEGYTFKKGVKTHMNG
;
A
#
# COMPACT_ATOMS: atom_id res chain seq x y z
N MET A 1 -39.12 -59.25 13.10
CA MET A 1 -38.39 -58.44 14.14
C MET A 1 -38.00 -57.11 13.54
N GLN A 2 -38.69 -56.03 13.92
CA GLN A 2 -38.31 -54.66 13.46
C GLN A 2 -37.25 -54.07 14.40
N HIS A 3 -36.06 -53.85 13.90
CA HIS A 3 -35.00 -53.12 14.62
C HIS A 3 -35.37 -51.65 14.75
N ARG A 4 -35.84 -51.24 15.91
CA ARG A 4 -36.08 -49.83 16.26
C ARG A 4 -34.75 -49.10 16.36
N LYS A 5 -34.37 -48.26 15.36
CA LYS A 5 -33.16 -47.45 15.42
C LYS A 5 -33.24 -46.50 16.61
N LYS A 6 -32.29 -46.61 17.55
CA LYS A 6 -32.15 -45.67 18.69
C LYS A 6 -31.79 -44.29 18.13
N THR A 7 -32.67 -43.37 18.21
CA THR A 7 -32.39 -41.94 17.88
C THR A 7 -31.71 -41.30 19.08
N HIS A 8 -30.61 -40.64 18.85
CA HIS A 8 -29.88 -39.86 19.86
C HIS A 8 -30.12 -38.34 19.64
N PRO A 9 -31.26 -37.78 20.10
CA PRO A 9 -31.69 -36.44 19.77
C PRO A 9 -30.67 -35.38 20.21
N VAL A 10 -30.11 -35.49 21.41
CA VAL A 10 -29.12 -34.57 21.95
C VAL A 10 -27.84 -34.52 21.08
N ARG A 11 -27.34 -35.69 20.70
CA ARG A 11 -26.15 -35.80 19.82
C ARG A 11 -26.41 -35.15 18.46
N ASN A 12 -27.57 -35.38 17.88
CA ASN A 12 -27.92 -34.81 16.59
C ASN A 12 -28.08 -33.28 16.68
N THR A 13 -28.65 -32.73 17.76
CA THR A 13 -28.75 -31.30 18.01
C THR A 13 -27.37 -30.67 18.13
N ILE A 14 -26.45 -31.28 18.87
CA ILE A 14 -25.06 -30.80 19.00
C ILE A 14 -24.36 -30.77 17.63
N LEU A 15 -24.51 -31.86 16.83
CA LEU A 15 -23.93 -31.92 15.49
C LEU A 15 -24.48 -30.82 14.56
N VAL A 16 -25.77 -30.53 14.61
CA VAL A 16 -26.39 -29.45 13.84
C VAL A 16 -25.85 -28.10 14.28
N LEU A 17 -25.69 -27.83 15.58
CA LEU A 17 -25.12 -26.59 16.09
C LEU A 17 -23.65 -26.41 15.64
N ILE A 18 -22.85 -27.45 15.68
CA ILE A 18 -21.46 -27.43 15.19
C ILE A 18 -21.43 -27.15 13.68
N LEU A 19 -22.29 -27.78 12.89
CA LEU A 19 -22.37 -27.52 11.46
C LEU A 19 -22.78 -26.07 11.16
N LEU A 20 -23.72 -25.51 11.92
CA LEU A 20 -24.12 -24.10 11.78
C LEU A 20 -22.97 -23.15 12.13
N LEU A 21 -22.19 -23.44 13.18
CA LEU A 21 -21.01 -22.64 13.53
C LEU A 21 -19.93 -22.70 12.43
N ILE A 22 -19.66 -23.90 11.89
CA ILE A 22 -18.70 -24.06 10.78
C ILE A 22 -19.19 -23.32 9.53
N ALA A 23 -20.47 -23.46 9.17
CA ALA A 23 -21.06 -22.78 8.02
C ALA A 23 -21.04 -21.25 8.20
N GLY A 24 -21.37 -20.75 9.39
CA GLY A 24 -21.29 -19.33 9.73
C GLY A 24 -19.86 -18.78 9.66
N GLY A 25 -18.89 -19.52 10.22
CA GLY A 25 -17.46 -19.17 10.13
C GLY A 25 -16.94 -19.16 8.70
N ALA A 26 -17.31 -20.17 7.90
CA ALA A 26 -16.95 -20.23 6.49
C ALA A 26 -17.58 -19.09 5.67
N ALA A 27 -18.84 -18.78 5.90
CA ALA A 27 -19.54 -17.65 5.25
C ALA A 27 -18.89 -16.32 5.61
N TYR A 28 -18.58 -16.09 6.89
CA TYR A 28 -17.88 -14.89 7.36
C TYR A 28 -16.48 -14.78 6.73
N GLY A 29 -15.70 -15.86 6.75
CA GLY A 29 -14.38 -15.89 6.12
C GLY A 29 -14.43 -15.61 4.62
N MET A 30 -15.41 -16.19 3.92
CA MET A 30 -15.60 -15.96 2.48
C MET A 30 -15.99 -14.50 2.17
N THR A 31 -16.86 -13.89 2.97
CA THR A 31 -17.24 -12.48 2.78
C THR A 31 -16.04 -11.56 3.02
N ARG A 32 -15.25 -11.80 4.07
CA ARG A 32 -14.00 -11.04 4.33
C ARG A 32 -12.98 -11.22 3.22
N TYR A 33 -12.74 -12.44 2.77
CA TYR A 33 -11.85 -12.72 1.65
C TYR A 33 -12.29 -11.99 0.36
N ARG A 34 -13.59 -12.05 0.02
CA ARG A 34 -14.13 -11.35 -1.14
C ARG A 34 -14.00 -9.83 -1.02
N SER A 35 -14.25 -9.26 0.17
CA SER A 35 -14.08 -7.82 0.41
C SER A 35 -12.63 -7.38 0.20
N ILE A 36 -11.67 -8.13 0.75
CA ILE A 36 -10.24 -7.84 0.57
C ILE A 36 -9.84 -7.98 -0.90
N LYS A 37 -10.24 -9.06 -1.56
CA LYS A 37 -9.96 -9.29 -2.98
C LYS A 37 -10.54 -8.17 -3.87
N ASN A 38 -11.78 -7.74 -3.60
CA ASN A 38 -12.41 -6.66 -4.35
C ASN A 38 -11.72 -5.31 -4.09
N ALA A 39 -11.34 -5.01 -2.84
CA ALA A 39 -10.57 -3.82 -2.50
C ALA A 39 -9.21 -3.79 -3.23
N VAL A 40 -8.49 -4.91 -3.24
CA VAL A 40 -7.21 -5.02 -3.97
C VAL A 40 -7.43 -4.85 -5.47
N ASN A 41 -8.43 -5.51 -6.06
CA ASN A 41 -8.70 -5.41 -7.49
C ASN A 41 -9.16 -4.00 -7.90
N SER A 42 -9.98 -3.33 -7.09
CA SER A 42 -10.42 -1.96 -7.36
C SER A 42 -9.32 -0.91 -7.18
N SER A 43 -8.32 -1.22 -6.35
CA SER A 43 -7.13 -0.38 -6.16
C SER A 43 -6.03 -0.66 -7.18
N PHE A 44 -6.18 -1.73 -7.98
CA PHE A 44 -5.17 -2.09 -8.99
C PHE A 44 -5.22 -1.10 -10.15
N ASN A 45 -4.10 -0.41 -10.36
CA ASN A 45 -3.88 0.44 -11.51
C ASN A 45 -2.62 -0.05 -12.25
N ALA A 46 -2.79 -0.48 -13.50
CA ALA A 46 -1.66 -0.90 -14.33
C ALA A 46 -0.79 0.33 -14.63
N SER A 47 0.49 0.27 -14.26
CA SER A 47 1.44 1.37 -14.52
C SER A 47 1.70 1.62 -16.00
N GLY A 48 1.41 0.64 -16.86
CA GLY A 48 1.78 0.65 -18.28
C GLY A 48 3.30 0.48 -18.51
N VAL A 49 4.07 0.16 -17.48
CA VAL A 49 5.51 -0.12 -17.56
C VAL A 49 5.72 -1.56 -18.01
N THR A 50 6.60 -1.78 -18.97
CA THR A 50 7.10 -3.13 -19.27
C THR A 50 7.99 -3.58 -18.12
N LYS A 51 7.65 -4.72 -17.51
CA LYS A 51 8.45 -5.26 -16.40
C LYS A 51 9.81 -5.72 -16.92
N GLU A 52 10.87 -5.32 -16.25
CA GLU A 52 12.24 -5.70 -16.60
C GLU A 52 12.55 -7.16 -16.28
N ARG A 53 11.71 -7.81 -15.44
CA ARG A 53 11.88 -9.21 -15.03
C ARG A 53 10.54 -9.89 -14.74
N ASP A 54 10.54 -11.22 -14.75
CA ASP A 54 9.39 -12.02 -14.35
C ASP A 54 9.21 -11.99 -12.83
N VAL A 55 8.24 -11.19 -12.38
CA VAL A 55 7.93 -11.00 -10.96
C VAL A 55 7.38 -12.28 -10.31
N ASN A 56 6.60 -13.08 -11.04
CA ASN A 56 6.08 -14.35 -10.51
C ASN A 56 7.24 -15.31 -10.21
N LYS A 57 8.24 -15.35 -11.10
CA LYS A 57 9.46 -16.13 -10.88
C LYS A 57 10.27 -15.58 -9.70
N GLN A 58 10.38 -14.26 -9.53
CA GLN A 58 11.04 -13.66 -8.36
C GLN A 58 10.38 -14.11 -7.05
N LEU A 59 9.04 -14.09 -6.99
CA LEU A 59 8.28 -14.49 -5.83
C LEU A 59 8.40 -16.00 -5.53
N SER A 60 8.27 -16.85 -6.56
CA SER A 60 8.40 -18.31 -6.41
C SER A 60 9.81 -18.74 -5.95
N ASP A 61 10.83 -18.08 -6.48
CA ASP A 61 12.24 -18.35 -6.15
C ASP A 61 12.68 -17.66 -4.84
N LYS A 62 11.76 -16.99 -4.14
CA LYS A 62 12.05 -16.19 -2.92
C LYS A 62 13.18 -15.19 -3.10
N LYS A 63 13.30 -14.61 -4.29
CA LYS A 63 14.28 -13.57 -4.61
C LYS A 63 13.81 -12.20 -4.15
N PRO A 64 14.71 -11.23 -3.96
CA PRO A 64 14.35 -9.87 -3.58
C PRO A 64 13.38 -9.24 -4.57
N ILE A 65 12.39 -8.51 -4.05
CA ILE A 65 11.45 -7.70 -4.83
C ILE A 65 11.56 -6.24 -4.43
N SER A 66 11.29 -5.34 -5.38
CA SER A 66 11.33 -3.89 -5.18
C SER A 66 9.95 -3.28 -5.39
N ILE A 67 9.52 -2.47 -4.44
CA ILE A 67 8.21 -1.78 -4.43
C ILE A 67 8.48 -0.29 -4.39
N LEU A 68 7.96 0.46 -5.35
CA LEU A 68 8.02 1.92 -5.33
C LEU A 68 6.79 2.48 -4.61
N LEU A 69 7.02 3.21 -3.52
CA LEU A 69 5.98 3.94 -2.80
C LEU A 69 6.00 5.40 -3.24
N LEU A 70 4.85 5.90 -3.66
CA LEU A 70 4.66 7.26 -4.15
C LEU A 70 3.59 7.97 -3.32
N GLY A 71 3.92 9.11 -2.73
CA GLY A 71 2.97 10.00 -2.08
C GLY A 71 2.74 11.25 -2.90
N THR A 72 1.47 11.58 -3.20
CA THR A 72 1.10 12.80 -3.93
C THR A 72 0.40 13.80 -3.02
N ASP A 73 0.54 15.08 -3.34
CA ASP A 73 -0.07 16.20 -2.62
C ASP A 73 -1.53 16.47 -3.01
N THR A 74 -2.21 15.50 -3.62
CA THR A 74 -3.61 15.61 -4.07
C THR A 74 -4.58 14.92 -3.11
N GLY A 75 -5.89 15.14 -3.30
CA GLY A 75 -6.95 14.43 -2.57
C GLY A 75 -7.33 15.00 -1.21
N ALA A 76 -6.73 16.12 -0.78
CA ALA A 76 -7.14 16.93 0.37
C ALA A 76 -7.06 18.42 0.03
N LEU A 77 -7.63 19.29 0.86
CA LEU A 77 -7.60 20.74 0.73
C LEU A 77 -8.08 21.26 -0.65
N GLY A 78 -9.05 20.58 -1.28
CA GLY A 78 -9.58 20.97 -2.59
C GLY A 78 -8.63 20.74 -3.77
N ARG A 79 -7.52 20.04 -3.60
CA ARG A 79 -6.53 19.78 -4.65
C ARG A 79 -6.95 18.61 -5.53
N SER A 80 -7.54 18.92 -6.69
CA SER A 80 -8.00 17.92 -7.69
C SER A 80 -7.10 17.83 -8.94
N TYR A 81 -6.02 18.62 -9.01
CA TYR A 81 -5.11 18.65 -10.16
C TYR A 81 -4.15 17.43 -10.19
N LYS A 82 -3.48 17.22 -11.31
CA LYS A 82 -2.38 16.27 -11.43
C LYS A 82 -1.22 16.75 -10.55
N GLY A 83 -1.10 16.16 -9.35
CA GLY A 83 -0.07 16.51 -8.40
C GLY A 83 1.32 16.02 -8.80
N ARG A 84 2.28 16.39 -7.98
CA ARG A 84 3.64 15.82 -8.02
C ARG A 84 3.78 14.81 -6.93
N THR A 85 4.77 13.91 -7.06
CA THR A 85 5.15 13.00 -6.00
C THR A 85 6.11 13.71 -5.05
N ASP A 86 5.63 14.08 -3.88
CA ASP A 86 6.45 14.77 -2.87
C ASP A 86 7.15 13.78 -1.93
N SER A 87 6.68 12.54 -1.89
CA SER A 87 7.33 11.45 -1.17
C SER A 87 7.55 10.28 -2.13
N MET A 88 8.79 9.80 -2.20
CA MET A 88 9.18 8.67 -3.03
C MET A 88 10.13 7.79 -2.25
N MET A 89 9.79 6.51 -2.13
CA MET A 89 10.62 5.51 -1.45
C MET A 89 10.64 4.21 -2.24
N VAL A 90 11.80 3.57 -2.30
CA VAL A 90 11.93 2.21 -2.81
C VAL A 90 12.09 1.28 -1.62
N VAL A 91 11.14 0.36 -1.46
CA VAL A 91 11.19 -0.70 -0.46
C VAL A 91 11.64 -1.98 -1.13
N THR A 92 12.78 -2.51 -0.71
CA THR A 92 13.29 -3.81 -1.17
C THR A 92 13.08 -4.85 -0.08
N LEU A 93 12.33 -5.89 -0.40
CA LEU A 93 12.09 -7.04 0.47
C LEU A 93 12.96 -8.20 0.02
N ASN A 94 13.85 -8.68 0.90
CA ASN A 94 14.68 -9.84 0.64
C ASN A 94 14.30 -10.99 1.57
N PRO A 95 13.47 -11.94 1.11
CA PRO A 95 13.02 -13.05 1.95
C PRO A 95 14.13 -14.05 2.28
N THR A 96 15.17 -14.15 1.46
CA THR A 96 16.31 -15.05 1.72
C THR A 96 17.12 -14.62 2.93
N THR A 97 17.33 -13.30 3.10
CA THR A 97 18.08 -12.74 4.23
C THR A 97 17.16 -12.19 5.32
N ASN A 98 15.86 -12.29 5.15
CA ASN A 98 14.82 -11.71 6.02
C ASN A 98 15.07 -10.21 6.30
N LYS A 99 15.48 -9.47 5.25
CA LYS A 99 15.84 -8.06 5.35
C LYS A 99 14.93 -7.20 4.51
N THR A 100 14.46 -6.10 5.10
CA THR A 100 13.76 -5.02 4.42
C THR A 100 14.66 -3.79 4.38
N THR A 101 14.82 -3.19 3.20
CA THR A 101 15.57 -1.94 3.02
C THR A 101 14.62 -0.89 2.46
N ILE A 102 14.64 0.31 3.04
CA ILE A 102 13.86 1.47 2.57
C ILE A 102 14.84 2.54 2.13
N THR A 103 14.76 2.94 0.88
CA THR A 103 15.59 3.99 0.28
C THR A 103 14.71 5.16 -0.13
N SER A 104 14.87 6.31 0.52
CA SER A 104 14.16 7.55 0.14
C SER A 104 14.82 8.17 -1.07
N VAL A 105 14.01 8.68 -1.98
CA VAL A 105 14.44 9.45 -3.15
C VAL A 105 13.98 10.90 -2.95
N PRO A 106 14.93 11.85 -2.79
CA PRO A 106 14.58 13.26 -2.60
C PRO A 106 13.83 13.81 -3.82
N ARG A 107 12.69 14.45 -3.61
CA ARG A 107 11.81 14.96 -4.69
C ARG A 107 12.48 15.98 -5.62
N ASP A 108 13.50 16.68 -5.14
CA ASP A 108 14.23 17.73 -5.86
C ASP A 108 15.46 17.20 -6.60
N THR A 109 15.69 15.86 -6.61
CA THR A 109 16.80 15.26 -7.33
C THR A 109 16.74 15.61 -8.81
N ALA A 110 17.82 16.19 -9.34
CA ALA A 110 17.95 16.54 -10.76
C ALA A 110 18.19 15.27 -11.60
N VAL A 111 17.33 14.98 -12.55
CA VAL A 111 17.37 13.78 -13.37
C VAL A 111 16.98 14.04 -14.81
N THR A 112 17.42 13.18 -15.72
CA THR A 112 16.84 13.07 -17.06
C THR A 112 15.58 12.22 -17.01
N ILE A 113 14.43 12.79 -17.38
CA ILE A 113 13.15 12.10 -17.39
C ILE A 113 12.93 11.46 -18.76
N PRO A 114 12.79 10.12 -18.86
CA PRO A 114 12.54 9.42 -20.12
C PRO A 114 11.31 9.94 -20.83
N GLY A 115 11.43 10.17 -22.15
CA GLY A 115 10.36 10.76 -22.97
C GLY A 115 10.25 12.28 -22.92
N PHE A 116 11.02 12.96 -22.03
CA PHE A 116 10.97 14.41 -21.82
C PHE A 116 12.38 15.04 -21.85
N ALA A 117 13.20 14.62 -22.82
CA ALA A 117 14.60 15.05 -22.91
C ALA A 117 14.76 16.56 -23.06
N SER A 118 13.86 17.22 -23.80
CA SER A 118 13.89 18.68 -24.02
C SER A 118 13.61 19.51 -22.75
N GLN A 119 13.01 18.88 -21.73
CA GLN A 119 12.68 19.51 -20.44
C GLN A 119 13.60 18.99 -19.32
N SER A 120 14.59 18.17 -19.67
CA SER A 120 15.57 17.59 -18.75
C SER A 120 16.91 18.34 -18.83
N PRO A 121 17.71 18.43 -17.72
CA PRO A 121 17.41 17.84 -16.41
C PRO A 121 16.29 18.58 -15.67
N SER A 122 15.47 17.84 -14.92
CA SER A 122 14.40 18.39 -14.11
C SER A 122 14.33 17.68 -12.76
N LYS A 123 13.54 18.24 -11.81
CA LYS A 123 13.29 17.60 -10.54
C LYS A 123 12.54 16.29 -10.76
N ILE A 124 12.95 15.23 -10.09
CA ILE A 124 12.38 13.87 -10.29
C ILE A 124 10.86 13.81 -10.02
N ASN A 125 10.34 14.63 -9.11
CA ASN A 125 8.91 14.71 -8.82
C ASN A 125 8.06 15.21 -10.00
N ALA A 126 8.67 15.87 -11.00
CA ALA A 126 7.99 16.28 -12.23
C ALA A 126 7.64 15.08 -13.11
N ALA A 127 8.33 13.96 -12.98
CA ALA A 127 8.06 12.76 -13.75
C ALA A 127 6.61 12.29 -13.60
N TYR A 128 6.05 12.39 -12.38
CA TYR A 128 4.66 12.03 -12.12
C TYR A 128 3.68 13.02 -12.79
N ALA A 129 3.94 14.30 -12.70
CA ALA A 129 3.10 15.33 -13.34
C ALA A 129 3.06 15.19 -14.87
N TRP A 130 4.16 14.75 -15.48
CA TRP A 130 4.29 14.65 -16.94
C TRP A 130 3.78 13.32 -17.51
N GLY A 131 4.01 12.21 -16.84
CA GLY A 131 3.65 10.88 -17.36
C GLY A 131 3.21 9.90 -16.29
N GLN A 132 2.77 10.39 -15.13
CA GLN A 132 2.20 9.62 -14.02
C GLN A 132 3.13 8.48 -13.53
N ALA A 133 2.56 7.39 -13.02
CA ALA A 133 3.31 6.28 -12.44
C ALA A 133 4.33 5.69 -13.43
N LYS A 134 3.95 5.55 -14.72
CA LYS A 134 4.85 4.99 -15.74
C LYS A 134 6.17 5.75 -15.82
N THR A 135 6.09 7.04 -16.08
CA THR A 135 7.29 7.87 -16.25
C THR A 135 8.12 7.96 -14.97
N THR A 136 7.45 7.99 -13.81
CA THR A 136 8.14 7.99 -12.52
C THR A 136 8.92 6.68 -12.30
N ILE A 137 8.31 5.53 -12.59
CA ILE A 137 8.96 4.21 -12.48
C ILE A 137 10.15 4.13 -13.43
N ASP A 138 9.97 4.46 -14.71
CA ASP A 138 11.03 4.44 -15.72
C ASP A 138 12.20 5.36 -15.31
N THR A 139 11.91 6.53 -14.73
CA THR A 139 12.93 7.46 -14.26
C THR A 139 13.73 6.89 -13.09
N ILE A 140 13.04 6.30 -12.09
CA ILE A 140 13.68 5.72 -10.91
C ILE A 140 14.48 4.47 -11.27
N GLN A 141 13.94 3.58 -12.11
CA GLN A 141 14.65 2.40 -12.61
C GLN A 141 15.96 2.81 -13.30
N LYS A 142 15.89 3.81 -14.19
CA LYS A 142 17.07 4.30 -14.89
C LYS A 142 18.09 4.98 -13.96
N MET A 143 17.62 5.79 -13.00
CA MET A 143 18.49 6.52 -12.07
C MET A 143 19.22 5.58 -11.11
N LEU A 144 18.50 4.60 -10.55
CA LEU A 144 19.06 3.69 -9.54
C LEU A 144 19.62 2.41 -10.12
N ASN A 145 19.38 2.13 -11.40
CA ASN A 145 19.72 0.88 -12.09
C ASN A 145 19.18 -0.36 -11.36
N ILE A 146 17.92 -0.29 -10.94
CA ILE A 146 17.20 -1.38 -10.25
C ILE A 146 15.83 -1.59 -10.89
N PRO A 147 15.34 -2.84 -11.00
CA PRO A 147 13.98 -3.10 -11.44
C PRO A 147 12.97 -2.74 -10.35
N ILE A 148 11.83 -2.18 -10.75
CA ILE A 148 10.67 -1.95 -9.88
C ILE A 148 9.58 -2.97 -10.24
N ASP A 149 9.29 -3.88 -9.32
CA ASP A 149 8.34 -4.98 -9.53
C ASP A 149 6.90 -4.54 -9.30
N PHE A 150 6.68 -3.70 -8.29
CA PHE A 150 5.38 -3.16 -7.90
C PHE A 150 5.49 -1.69 -7.57
N TYR A 151 4.35 -1.00 -7.59
CA TYR A 151 4.26 0.33 -7.00
C TYR A 151 2.97 0.48 -6.19
N ALA A 152 2.99 1.39 -5.24
CA ALA A 152 1.83 1.85 -4.53
C ALA A 152 1.80 3.39 -4.56
N LEU A 153 0.63 3.94 -4.83
CA LEU A 153 0.40 5.38 -4.87
C LEU A 153 -0.62 5.73 -3.80
N ILE A 154 -0.30 6.70 -2.97
CA ILE A 154 -1.20 7.23 -1.97
C ILE A 154 -1.26 8.75 -2.10
N ASN A 155 -2.44 9.32 -1.99
CA ASN A 155 -2.65 10.75 -1.86
C ASN A 155 -2.96 11.13 -0.40
N MET A 156 -3.05 12.43 -0.10
CA MET A 156 -3.28 12.89 1.28
C MET A 156 -4.54 12.30 1.90
N GLY A 157 -5.70 12.36 1.23
CA GLY A 157 -6.94 11.77 1.75
C GLY A 157 -6.91 10.23 1.86
N GLY A 158 -6.07 9.57 1.08
CA GLY A 158 -5.80 8.14 1.23
C GLY A 158 -4.94 7.85 2.45
N MET A 159 -3.97 8.71 2.75
CA MET A 159 -3.11 8.60 3.94
C MET A 159 -3.92 8.76 5.22
N GLU A 160 -4.80 9.76 5.30
CA GLU A 160 -5.73 9.94 6.42
C GLU A 160 -6.52 8.66 6.70
N LYS A 161 -7.12 8.07 5.66
CA LYS A 161 -7.87 6.80 5.78
C LYS A 161 -7.01 5.62 6.24
N VAL A 162 -5.75 5.55 5.81
CA VAL A 162 -4.83 4.49 6.28
C VAL A 162 -4.51 4.69 7.75
N ILE A 163 -4.24 5.92 8.19
CA ILE A 163 -3.97 6.25 9.60
C ILE A 163 -5.18 5.87 10.47
N ASP A 164 -6.41 6.20 10.04
CA ASP A 164 -7.63 5.80 10.75
C ASP A 164 -7.77 4.28 10.86
N GLN A 165 -7.49 3.56 9.77
CA GLN A 165 -7.62 2.09 9.74
C GLN A 165 -6.64 1.36 10.66
N VAL A 166 -5.48 1.95 10.93
CA VAL A 166 -4.50 1.39 11.89
C VAL A 166 -4.74 1.87 13.33
N GLY A 167 -5.78 2.67 13.55
CA GLY A 167 -6.15 3.17 14.87
C GLY A 167 -5.37 4.41 15.30
N GLY A 168 -4.91 5.21 14.35
CA GLY A 168 -4.12 6.41 14.60
C GLY A 168 -2.62 6.14 14.71
N VAL A 169 -1.87 7.22 14.88
CA VAL A 169 -0.41 7.19 15.07
C VAL A 169 0.00 8.07 16.26
N ASP A 170 1.00 7.62 16.99
CA ASP A 170 1.58 8.40 18.08
C ASP A 170 2.79 9.18 17.59
N VAL A 171 2.74 10.51 17.71
CA VAL A 171 3.81 11.41 17.27
C VAL A 171 4.36 12.18 18.45
N THR A 172 5.68 12.31 18.52
CA THR A 172 6.34 13.17 19.52
C THR A 172 7.00 14.34 18.76
N PRO A 173 6.37 15.53 18.78
CA PRO A 173 6.88 16.69 18.05
C PRO A 173 8.24 17.14 18.58
N THR A 174 9.17 17.47 17.67
CA THR A 174 10.49 18.02 18.03
C THR A 174 10.45 19.51 18.29
N LEU A 175 9.36 20.19 17.90
CA LEU A 175 9.09 21.62 18.12
C LEU A 175 7.68 21.77 18.67
N GLY A 176 7.44 22.85 19.45
CA GLY A 176 6.10 23.28 19.81
C GLY A 176 5.51 24.17 18.71
N PHE A 177 4.28 23.91 18.28
CA PHE A 177 3.58 24.68 17.26
C PHE A 177 2.07 24.52 17.39
N THR A 178 1.33 25.45 16.75
CA THR A 178 -0.12 25.36 16.58
C THR A 178 -0.43 25.28 15.09
N TYR A 179 -1.28 24.34 14.70
CA TYR A 179 -1.73 24.14 13.34
C TYR A 179 -3.22 23.77 13.34
N GLU A 180 -4.01 24.47 12.53
CA GLU A 180 -5.47 24.27 12.40
C GLU A 180 -6.23 24.16 13.73
N GLY A 181 -5.83 24.96 14.73
CA GLY A 181 -6.46 24.99 16.07
C GLY A 181 -5.93 23.94 17.04
N TYR A 182 -5.09 23.02 16.60
CA TYR A 182 -4.43 22.03 17.48
C TYR A 182 -3.08 22.55 17.94
N THR A 183 -2.81 22.41 19.24
CA THR A 183 -1.52 22.82 19.84
C THR A 183 -0.67 21.60 20.15
N PHE A 184 0.49 21.53 19.54
CA PHE A 184 1.47 20.47 19.73
C PHE A 184 2.59 20.99 20.63
N LYS A 185 2.90 20.25 21.70
CA LYS A 185 3.97 20.61 22.62
C LYS A 185 5.22 19.79 22.30
N LYS A 186 6.38 20.45 22.28
CA LYS A 186 7.68 19.80 22.08
C LYS A 186 7.88 18.65 23.08
N GLY A 187 8.25 17.48 22.59
CA GLY A 187 8.57 16.30 23.40
C GLY A 187 7.37 15.60 24.03
N VAL A 188 6.14 16.07 23.81
CA VAL A 188 4.93 15.45 24.34
C VAL A 188 4.34 14.51 23.29
N LYS A 189 4.24 13.22 23.64
CA LYS A 189 3.60 12.22 22.80
C LYS A 189 2.12 12.58 22.61
N THR A 190 1.70 12.70 21.37
CA THR A 190 0.35 13.05 20.97
C THR A 190 -0.19 11.98 20.03
N HIS A 191 -1.37 11.44 20.32
CA HIS A 191 -2.08 10.53 19.44
C HIS A 191 -2.81 11.34 18.36
N MET A 192 -2.68 10.93 17.10
CA MET A 192 -3.28 11.59 15.94
C MET A 192 -4.07 10.59 15.11
N ASN A 193 -5.25 10.97 14.72
CA ASN A 193 -6.05 10.27 13.69
C ASN A 193 -5.62 10.76 12.30
N GLY A 194 -6.17 10.16 11.26
CA GLY A 194 -6.02 10.62 9.89
C GLY A 194 -6.83 11.88 9.60
#